data_bd79dc2ea390c428c1f68bf7cd850db1
#
_entry.id   bd79dc2ea390c428c1f68bf7cd850db1
#
_cell.length_a   1.000
_cell.length_b   1.000
_cell.length_c   1.000
_cell.angle_alpha   90.00
_cell.angle_beta   90.00
_cell.angle_gamma   90.00
#
_symmetry.space_group_name_H-M   'P 1'
#
loop_
_entity.id
_entity.type
_entity.pdbx_description
1 polymer ?
#
loop_
_entity_poly.entity_id
_entity_poly.type
_entity_poly.pdbx_seq_one_letter_code
_entity_poly.pdbx_strand_id
1 'polypeptide(L)'
;MFIFESNKSLSNFNTNNVTNMKGMFNGCTSLKELNLNNFNTNNVRDMSGMFRGCSSLKELNLNNFNTNNVTDMSSMFNGCSSLKELNLNNFNTNNVRNMSGMFNGCLDELKLKIKSQFNNFKEVAFYN
;
A
#
# COMPACT_ATOMS: atom_id res chain seq x y z
N MET A 1 -3.21 -9.47 -13.39
CA MET A 1 -2.19 -8.47 -13.03
C MET A 1 -2.17 -7.35 -14.04
N PHE A 2 -2.18 -6.13 -13.57
CA PHE A 2 -2.03 -4.96 -14.44
C PHE A 2 -0.56 -4.57 -14.53
N ILE A 3 -0.11 -4.22 -15.74
CA ILE A 3 1.23 -3.67 -15.93
C ILE A 3 1.07 -2.19 -16.23
N PHE A 4 1.61 -1.35 -15.34
CA PHE A 4 1.52 0.10 -15.48
C PHE A 4 2.90 0.67 -15.78
N GLU A 5 2.94 1.52 -16.80
CA GLU A 5 4.10 2.33 -17.07
C GLU A 5 4.08 3.58 -16.20
N SER A 6 5.26 4.18 -16.04
CA SER A 6 5.44 5.41 -15.30
C SER A 6 4.48 6.50 -15.80
N ASN A 7 3.85 7.24 -14.88
CA ASN A 7 3.01 8.42 -15.16
C ASN A 7 1.70 8.15 -15.90
N LYS A 8 1.24 6.91 -15.91
CA LYS A 8 -0.03 6.61 -16.55
C LYS A 8 -1.18 7.07 -15.68
N SER A 9 -2.16 7.76 -16.28
CA SER A 9 -3.34 8.21 -15.56
C SER A 9 -4.30 7.05 -15.30
N LEU A 10 -4.79 6.96 -14.06
CA LEU A 10 -5.81 6.00 -13.66
C LEU A 10 -7.17 6.68 -13.43
N SER A 11 -7.34 7.91 -13.93
CA SER A 11 -8.53 8.72 -13.67
C SER A 11 -9.83 8.10 -14.21
N ASN A 12 -9.73 7.19 -15.18
CA ASN A 12 -10.89 6.52 -15.76
C ASN A 12 -11.27 5.21 -15.05
N PHE A 13 -10.49 4.81 -14.04
CA PHE A 13 -10.78 3.60 -13.29
C PHE A 13 -11.88 3.88 -12.28
N ASN A 14 -12.97 3.11 -12.36
CA ASN A 14 -14.02 3.13 -11.37
C ASN A 14 -13.84 1.94 -10.42
N THR A 15 -13.49 2.25 -9.17
CA THR A 15 -13.24 1.22 -8.16
C THR A 15 -14.37 1.14 -7.12
N ASN A 16 -15.51 1.79 -7.36
CA ASN A 16 -16.58 1.92 -6.36
C ASN A 16 -17.09 0.60 -5.80
N ASN A 17 -17.09 -0.45 -6.62
CA ASN A 17 -17.60 -1.76 -6.21
C ASN A 17 -16.51 -2.81 -6.01
N VAL A 18 -15.23 -2.39 -6.04
CA VAL A 18 -14.11 -3.32 -5.89
C VAL A 18 -13.99 -3.75 -4.44
N THR A 19 -13.90 -5.05 -4.20
CA THR A 19 -13.73 -5.64 -2.87
C THR A 19 -12.35 -6.26 -2.67
N ASN A 20 -11.60 -6.49 -3.75
CA ASN A 20 -10.30 -7.16 -3.70
C ASN A 20 -9.31 -6.40 -4.59
N MET A 21 -8.28 -5.84 -3.94
CA MET A 21 -7.19 -5.16 -4.62
C MET A 21 -5.84 -5.86 -4.42
N LYS A 22 -5.91 -7.17 -4.09
CA LYS A 22 -4.71 -7.98 -3.89
C LYS A 22 -3.80 -7.91 -5.10
N GLY A 23 -2.54 -7.52 -4.87
CA GLY A 23 -1.50 -7.53 -5.89
C GLY A 23 -1.73 -6.60 -7.07
N MET A 24 -2.60 -5.60 -6.94
CA MET A 24 -3.01 -4.78 -8.09
C MET A 24 -1.84 -4.15 -8.83
N PHE A 25 -0.83 -3.67 -8.11
CA PHE A 25 0.38 -3.08 -8.69
C PHE A 25 1.63 -3.92 -8.39
N ASN A 26 1.45 -5.18 -8.04
CA ASN A 26 2.55 -6.07 -7.69
C ASN A 26 3.53 -6.18 -8.85
N GLY A 27 4.81 -5.93 -8.56
CA GLY A 27 5.86 -6.07 -9.56
C GLY A 27 6.00 -4.91 -10.53
N CYS A 28 5.29 -3.80 -10.30
CA CYS A 28 5.41 -2.61 -11.15
C CYS A 28 6.73 -1.88 -10.85
N THR A 29 7.85 -2.49 -11.24
CA THR A 29 9.20 -2.03 -10.89
C THR A 29 9.60 -0.72 -11.58
N SER A 30 8.97 -0.40 -12.70
CA SER A 30 9.26 0.83 -13.46
C SER A 30 8.42 2.03 -13.05
N LEU A 31 7.43 1.79 -12.17
CA LEU A 31 6.47 2.82 -11.77
C LEU A 31 7.15 3.81 -10.83
N LYS A 32 7.24 5.07 -11.24
CA LYS A 32 7.89 6.14 -10.47
C LYS A 32 6.90 7.02 -9.72
N GLU A 33 5.72 7.19 -10.28
CA GLU A 33 4.65 7.98 -9.71
C GLU A 33 3.33 7.24 -9.87
N LEU A 34 2.45 7.40 -8.90
CA LEU A 34 1.15 6.75 -8.93
C LEU A 34 0.14 7.65 -8.25
N ASN A 35 -0.86 8.09 -9.01
CA ASN A 35 -1.94 8.91 -8.49
C ASN A 35 -3.19 8.05 -8.32
N LEU A 36 -3.58 7.85 -7.07
CA LEU A 36 -4.74 7.04 -6.69
C LEU A 36 -5.89 7.88 -6.14
N ASN A 37 -5.90 9.18 -6.43
CA ASN A 37 -6.90 10.09 -5.85
C ASN A 37 -8.34 9.73 -6.21
N ASN A 38 -8.54 9.03 -7.33
CA ASN A 38 -9.88 8.59 -7.76
C ASN A 38 -10.30 7.25 -7.15
N PHE A 39 -9.40 6.59 -6.43
CA PHE A 39 -9.72 5.27 -5.90
C PHE A 39 -10.69 5.40 -4.74
N ASN A 40 -11.77 4.64 -4.82
CA ASN A 40 -12.69 4.41 -3.72
C ASN A 40 -12.42 3.01 -3.17
N THR A 41 -11.92 2.95 -1.94
CA THR A 41 -11.56 1.67 -1.30
C THR A 41 -12.56 1.28 -0.21
N ASN A 42 -13.73 1.93 -0.16
CA ASN A 42 -14.69 1.74 0.93
C ASN A 42 -15.12 0.29 1.11
N ASN A 43 -15.17 -0.49 0.02
CA ASN A 43 -15.63 -1.87 0.05
C ASN A 43 -14.48 -2.89 -0.01
N VAL A 44 -13.23 -2.44 -0.03
CA VAL A 44 -12.08 -3.33 -0.18
C VAL A 44 -11.80 -4.05 1.12
N ARG A 45 -11.65 -5.38 1.02
CA ARG A 45 -11.34 -6.27 2.14
C ARG A 45 -9.92 -6.83 2.08
N ASP A 46 -9.34 -6.95 0.90
CA ASP A 46 -8.01 -7.51 0.69
C ASP A 46 -7.14 -6.51 -0.08
N MET A 47 -6.06 -6.06 0.58
CA MET A 47 -5.03 -5.20 -0.01
C MET A 47 -3.65 -5.86 0.06
N SER A 48 -3.61 -7.18 0.27
CA SER A 48 -2.33 -7.89 0.38
C SER A 48 -1.51 -7.73 -0.89
N GLY A 49 -0.22 -7.41 -0.72
CA GLY A 49 0.70 -7.26 -1.83
C GLY A 49 0.36 -6.19 -2.85
N MET A 50 -0.53 -5.26 -2.52
CA MET A 50 -1.04 -4.29 -3.51
C MET A 50 0.07 -3.51 -4.21
N PHE A 51 1.10 -3.12 -3.49
CA PHE A 51 2.26 -2.38 -4.04
C PHE A 51 3.56 -3.16 -3.92
N ARG A 52 3.47 -4.45 -3.71
CA ARG A 52 4.65 -5.29 -3.52
C ARG A 52 5.59 -5.17 -4.73
N GLY A 53 6.87 -4.89 -4.45
CA GLY A 53 7.88 -4.81 -5.50
C GLY A 53 7.83 -3.55 -6.34
N CYS A 54 7.06 -2.54 -5.95
CA CYS A 54 7.11 -1.22 -6.60
C CYS A 54 8.40 -0.52 -6.19
N SER A 55 9.52 -0.99 -6.73
CA SER A 55 10.86 -0.63 -6.28
C SER A 55 11.33 0.74 -6.71
N SER A 56 10.63 1.40 -7.64
CA SER A 56 10.98 2.73 -8.13
C SER A 56 10.13 3.85 -7.54
N LEU A 57 9.06 3.54 -6.81
CA LEU A 57 8.22 4.55 -6.16
C LEU A 57 8.98 5.20 -5.01
N LYS A 58 9.04 6.54 -5.00
CA LYS A 58 9.68 7.32 -3.94
C LYS A 58 8.69 7.89 -2.96
N GLU A 59 7.47 8.17 -3.41
CA GLU A 59 6.40 8.66 -2.56
C GLU A 59 5.07 8.06 -2.98
N LEU A 60 4.17 7.92 -2.03
CA LEU A 60 2.84 7.37 -2.29
C LEU A 60 1.85 8.02 -1.33
N ASN A 61 0.83 8.65 -1.88
CA ASN A 61 -0.21 9.31 -1.11
C ASN A 61 -1.47 8.45 -1.09
N LEU A 62 -1.81 7.96 0.10
CA LEU A 62 -2.98 7.12 0.34
C LEU A 62 -4.00 7.82 1.25
N ASN A 63 -4.03 9.16 1.23
CA ASN A 63 -4.93 9.94 2.09
C ASN A 63 -6.40 9.62 1.91
N ASN A 64 -6.80 9.26 0.69
CA ASN A 64 -8.20 8.95 0.38
C ASN A 64 -8.55 7.48 0.64
N PHE A 65 -7.59 6.67 1.05
CA PHE A 65 -7.87 5.26 1.32
C PHE A 65 -8.67 5.11 2.61
N ASN A 66 -9.80 4.41 2.50
CA ASN A 66 -10.58 3.94 3.62
C ASN A 66 -10.27 2.45 3.81
N THR A 67 -9.63 2.12 4.93
CA THR A 67 -9.24 0.74 5.23
C THR A 67 -10.11 0.08 6.29
N ASN A 68 -11.28 0.67 6.59
CA ASN A 68 -12.14 0.20 7.68
C ASN A 68 -12.57 -1.25 7.51
N ASN A 69 -12.73 -1.71 6.27
CA ASN A 69 -13.19 -3.07 5.98
C ASN A 69 -12.04 -4.02 5.60
N VAL A 70 -10.81 -3.55 5.60
CA VAL A 70 -9.66 -4.37 5.17
C VAL A 70 -9.27 -5.34 6.27
N THR A 71 -9.15 -6.61 5.89
CA THR A 71 -8.75 -7.68 6.80
C THR A 71 -7.36 -8.22 6.51
N ASP A 72 -6.82 -8.01 5.32
CA ASP A 72 -5.48 -8.48 4.93
C ASP A 72 -4.68 -7.36 4.29
N MET A 73 -3.56 -7.00 4.92
CA MET A 73 -2.58 -6.04 4.42
C MET A 73 -1.19 -6.66 4.34
N SER A 74 -1.10 -7.99 4.34
CA SER A 74 0.19 -8.67 4.30
C SER A 74 0.97 -8.28 3.05
N SER A 75 2.25 -8.00 3.21
CA SER A 75 3.18 -7.66 2.12
C SER A 75 2.77 -6.45 1.28
N MET A 76 1.88 -5.60 1.76
CA MET A 76 1.31 -4.51 0.96
C MET A 76 2.37 -3.60 0.34
N PHE A 77 3.42 -3.29 1.07
CA PHE A 77 4.53 -2.46 0.60
C PHE A 77 5.85 -3.22 0.58
N ASN A 78 5.79 -4.54 0.61
CA ASN A 78 7.00 -5.39 0.64
C ASN A 78 7.83 -5.13 -0.62
N GLY A 79 9.12 -4.80 -0.41
CA GLY A 79 10.02 -4.55 -1.52
C GLY A 79 9.90 -3.18 -2.18
N CYS A 80 9.14 -2.27 -1.57
CA CYS A 80 9.13 -0.87 -1.99
C CYS A 80 10.43 -0.20 -1.55
N SER A 81 11.53 -0.57 -2.19
CA SER A 81 12.89 -0.29 -1.71
C SER A 81 13.35 1.15 -1.91
N SER A 82 12.61 1.95 -2.65
CA SER A 82 12.91 3.37 -2.86
C SER A 82 11.95 4.32 -2.14
N LEU A 83 10.94 3.76 -1.48
CA LEU A 83 9.86 4.57 -0.88
C LEU A 83 10.37 5.33 0.34
N LYS A 84 10.26 6.65 0.29
CA LYS A 84 10.70 7.58 1.36
C LYS A 84 9.54 8.25 2.05
N GLU A 85 8.48 8.56 1.30
CA GLU A 85 7.30 9.25 1.81
C GLU A 85 6.07 8.39 1.62
N LEU A 86 5.43 8.03 2.72
CA LEU A 86 4.22 7.22 2.73
C LEU A 86 3.26 7.77 3.77
N ASN A 87 2.10 8.24 3.30
CA ASN A 87 1.09 8.79 4.19
C ASN A 87 0.07 7.72 4.56
N LEU A 88 0.08 7.32 5.83
CA LEU A 88 -0.81 6.30 6.39
C LEU A 88 -1.75 6.89 7.46
N ASN A 89 -1.94 8.22 7.46
CA ASN A 89 -2.68 8.90 8.54
C ASN A 89 -4.12 8.40 8.68
N ASN A 90 -4.73 7.96 7.59
CA ASN A 90 -6.12 7.49 7.59
C ASN A 90 -6.25 5.98 7.74
N PHE A 91 -5.14 5.27 7.90
CA PHE A 91 -5.19 3.81 8.00
C PHE A 91 -5.78 3.39 9.33
N ASN A 92 -6.86 2.62 9.24
CA ASN A 92 -7.50 1.94 10.36
C ASN A 92 -7.18 0.45 10.25
N THR A 93 -6.51 -0.10 11.25
CA THR A 93 -6.12 -1.51 11.26
C THR A 93 -6.97 -2.36 12.19
N ASN A 94 -8.09 -1.82 12.68
CA ASN A 94 -8.91 -2.52 13.69
C ASN A 94 -9.43 -3.88 13.21
N ASN A 95 -9.71 -4.00 11.91
CA ASN A 95 -10.21 -5.25 11.34
C ASN A 95 -9.13 -6.07 10.64
N VAL A 96 -7.89 -5.60 10.63
CA VAL A 96 -6.80 -6.29 9.95
C VAL A 96 -6.36 -7.49 10.78
N ARG A 97 -6.42 -8.67 10.16
CA ARG A 97 -6.01 -9.93 10.78
C ARG A 97 -4.61 -10.36 10.38
N ASN A 98 -4.15 -9.92 9.20
CA ASN A 98 -2.82 -10.25 8.70
C ASN A 98 -2.15 -9.00 8.15
N MET A 99 -1.00 -8.63 8.74
CA MET A 99 -0.16 -7.55 8.24
C MET A 99 1.32 -7.99 8.16
N SER A 100 1.56 -9.31 8.09
CA SER A 100 2.92 -9.85 8.07
C SER A 100 3.68 -9.34 6.84
N GLY A 101 4.92 -8.90 7.09
CA GLY A 101 5.81 -8.43 6.03
C GLY A 101 5.35 -7.19 5.30
N MET A 102 4.38 -6.46 5.85
CA MET A 102 3.78 -5.29 5.17
C MET A 102 4.83 -4.29 4.71
N PHE A 103 5.85 -4.04 5.52
CA PHE A 103 6.93 -3.09 5.21
C PHE A 103 8.29 -3.77 5.03
N ASN A 104 8.30 -5.10 4.91
CA ASN A 104 9.55 -5.82 4.71
C ASN A 104 10.20 -5.40 3.39
N GLY A 105 11.51 -5.12 3.43
CA GLY A 105 12.22 -4.66 2.24
C GLY A 105 12.05 -3.18 1.92
N CYS A 106 11.33 -2.44 2.76
CA CYS A 106 11.35 -0.98 2.72
C CYS A 106 12.63 -0.45 3.35
N LEU A 107 12.94 0.84 3.07
CA LEU A 107 14.08 1.51 3.68
C LEU A 107 13.94 1.53 5.21
N ASP A 108 15.04 1.30 5.91
CA ASP A 108 15.06 1.34 7.38
C ASP A 108 14.57 2.69 7.92
N GLU A 109 14.93 3.76 7.24
CA GLU A 109 14.49 5.12 7.59
C GLU A 109 12.97 5.23 7.56
N LEU A 110 12.31 4.67 6.53
CA LEU A 110 10.85 4.67 6.43
C LEU A 110 10.23 3.85 7.56
N LYS A 111 10.78 2.67 7.83
CA LYS A 111 10.29 1.81 8.92
C LYS A 111 10.35 2.52 10.26
N LEU A 112 11.44 3.25 10.53
CA LEU A 112 11.59 4.01 11.76
C LEU A 112 10.57 5.14 11.86
N LYS A 113 10.33 5.86 10.77
CA LYS A 113 9.29 6.90 10.72
C LYS A 113 7.92 6.32 11.07
N ILE A 114 7.57 5.20 10.45
CA ILE A 114 6.27 4.56 10.69
C ILE A 114 6.14 4.14 12.14
N LYS A 115 7.17 3.51 12.70
CA LYS A 115 7.16 3.09 14.10
C LYS A 115 7.01 4.25 15.06
N SER A 116 7.61 5.41 14.74
CA SER A 116 7.55 6.58 15.59
C SER A 116 6.22 7.34 15.51
N GLN A 117 5.54 7.27 14.37
CA GLN A 117 4.30 8.03 14.13
C GLN A 117 3.04 7.22 14.45
N PHE A 118 3.10 5.90 14.37
CA PHE A 118 1.93 5.04 14.49
C PHE A 118 2.20 3.90 15.46
N ASN A 119 1.22 3.59 16.28
CA ASN A 119 1.29 2.46 17.21
C ASN A 119 0.37 1.29 16.82
N ASN A 120 -0.30 1.39 15.68
CA ASN A 120 -1.28 0.41 15.24
C ASN A 120 -0.71 -0.64 14.28
N PHE A 121 0.59 -0.60 13.98
CA PHE A 121 1.26 -1.62 13.18
C PHE A 121 2.08 -2.53 14.09
N LYS A 122 1.76 -3.83 14.03
CA LYS A 122 2.45 -4.84 14.83
C LYS A 122 3.86 -5.07 14.31
N GLU A 123 4.75 -5.58 15.17
CA GLU A 123 6.14 -5.85 14.81
C GLU A 123 6.27 -6.75 13.58
N VAL A 124 5.36 -7.72 13.43
CA VAL A 124 5.35 -8.63 12.28
C VAL A 124 5.20 -7.90 10.93
N ALA A 125 4.67 -6.69 10.94
CA ALA A 125 4.52 -5.88 9.72
C ALA A 125 5.87 -5.45 9.13
N PHE A 126 6.93 -5.36 9.94
CA PHE A 126 8.23 -4.81 9.54
C PHE A 126 9.24 -5.87 9.11
N TYR A 127 8.93 -7.13 9.32
CA TYR A 127 9.81 -8.27 9.02
C TYR A 127 9.02 -9.38 8.34
N ASN A 128 9.73 -10.40 7.91
CA ASN A 128 9.07 -11.60 7.38
C ASN A 128 8.39 -12.40 8.48
#